data_1f203ff20d47e074d8cd93a846d14a67
#
_entry.id   1f203ff20d47e074d8cd93a846d14a67
#
_cell.length_a   1.000
_cell.length_b   1.000
_cell.length_c   1.000
_cell.angle_alpha   90.00
_cell.angle_beta   90.00
_cell.angle_gamma   90.00
#
_symmetry.space_group_name_H-M   'P 1'
#
loop_
_entity.id
_entity.type
_entity.pdbx_description
1 polymer ?
#
loop_
_entity_poly.entity_id
_entity_poly.type
_entity_poly.pdbx_seq_one_letter_code
_entity_poly.pdbx_strand_id
1 'polypeptide(L)'
;FWELNHMSFLEWDGVSSVRSLAGFDNYTQLFFKSPEFWQAFRNNLTYLLIHGIMMPVELVLAVMLSSRFKGSGFVKAIIFLPFIINGVGISYSFSYFFSPVEGGFNYILTRLGMEGLIHNWLSDPKIVNYVLASVSIWRYMGFHIVLFMAGLSSVPKDMMEAAVGDGANAWQRLRYIQLPAIRTVIDFMLFDVINGSLQMFDIPYIMTAGGPNGASNTFSIYTIDTAFKY
;
A
#
# COMPACT_ATOMS: atom_id res chain seq x y z
N PHE A 1 25.75 -1.92 2.13
CA PHE A 1 25.36 -1.27 0.88
C PHE A 1 26.44 -1.37 -0.21
N TRP A 2 27.71 -1.07 0.12
CA TRP A 2 28.84 -1.18 -0.81
C TRP A 2 29.03 -2.62 -1.33
N GLU A 3 29.01 -3.60 -0.44
CA GLU A 3 29.18 -5.02 -0.80
C GLU A 3 28.05 -5.52 -1.72
N LEU A 4 26.80 -5.13 -1.46
CA LEU A 4 25.68 -5.51 -2.32
C LEU A 4 25.84 -4.96 -3.75
N ASN A 5 26.26 -3.69 -3.87
CA ASN A 5 26.54 -3.10 -5.17
C ASN A 5 27.71 -3.82 -5.87
N HIS A 6 28.78 -4.16 -5.15
CA HIS A 6 29.90 -4.89 -5.73
C HIS A 6 29.47 -6.29 -6.18
N MET A 7 28.68 -7.01 -5.35
CA MET A 7 28.15 -8.34 -5.69
C MET A 7 27.26 -8.34 -6.92
N SER A 8 26.54 -7.26 -7.22
CA SER A 8 25.68 -7.17 -8.40
C SER A 8 26.44 -7.23 -9.74
N PHE A 9 27.76 -7.00 -9.72
CA PHE A 9 28.66 -7.11 -10.88
C PHE A 9 29.39 -8.46 -10.95
N LEU A 10 29.10 -9.38 -10.02
CA LEU A 10 29.71 -10.68 -9.95
C LEU A 10 28.70 -11.78 -10.33
N GLU A 11 29.21 -12.84 -10.95
CA GLU A 11 28.53 -14.10 -11.05
C GLU A 11 28.94 -14.94 -9.83
N TRP A 12 27.95 -15.26 -8.98
CA TRP A 12 28.17 -15.98 -7.73
C TRP A 12 26.90 -16.73 -7.33
N ASP A 13 27.07 -17.98 -6.92
CA ASP A 13 26.00 -18.88 -6.49
C ASP A 13 25.55 -18.65 -5.01
N GLY A 14 26.11 -17.65 -4.34
CA GLY A 14 25.80 -17.35 -2.95
C GLY A 14 26.53 -18.20 -1.92
N VAL A 15 27.20 -19.28 -2.31
CA VAL A 15 27.80 -20.29 -1.39
C VAL A 15 29.28 -20.54 -1.68
N SER A 16 29.67 -20.64 -2.92
CA SER A 16 31.06 -20.97 -3.30
C SER A 16 32.04 -19.83 -2.98
N SER A 17 33.33 -20.22 -2.83
CA SER A 17 34.41 -19.23 -2.70
C SER A 17 34.80 -18.61 -4.06
N VAL A 18 34.34 -19.18 -5.16
CA VAL A 18 34.64 -18.71 -6.52
C VAL A 18 33.65 -17.64 -6.92
N ARG A 19 34.18 -16.48 -7.29
CA ARG A 19 33.40 -15.31 -7.79
C ARG A 19 34.03 -14.89 -9.10
N SER A 20 33.25 -14.84 -10.17
CA SER A 20 33.70 -14.33 -11.46
C SER A 20 33.07 -12.97 -11.75
N LEU A 21 33.77 -12.15 -12.55
CA LEU A 21 33.26 -10.83 -12.93
C LEU A 21 32.22 -11.00 -14.04
N ALA A 22 30.98 -10.68 -13.74
CA ALA A 22 29.87 -10.66 -14.70
C ALA A 22 29.69 -9.29 -15.37
N GLY A 23 30.32 -8.24 -14.84
CA GLY A 23 30.12 -6.88 -15.36
C GLY A 23 28.64 -6.47 -15.33
N PHE A 24 28.10 -6.07 -16.47
CA PHE A 24 26.69 -5.65 -16.61
C PHE A 24 25.74 -6.77 -17.04
N ASP A 25 26.19 -8.03 -17.12
CA ASP A 25 25.38 -9.12 -17.63
C ASP A 25 24.15 -9.40 -16.75
N ASN A 26 24.31 -9.31 -15.41
CA ASN A 26 23.19 -9.43 -14.48
C ASN A 26 22.10 -8.38 -14.73
N TYR A 27 22.50 -7.15 -15.00
CA TYR A 27 21.58 -6.06 -15.32
C TYR A 27 20.92 -6.26 -16.68
N THR A 28 21.69 -6.71 -17.67
CA THR A 28 21.18 -7.02 -19.00
C THR A 28 20.16 -8.15 -18.93
N GLN A 29 20.43 -9.19 -18.14
CA GLN A 29 19.51 -10.28 -17.93
C GLN A 29 18.22 -9.79 -17.25
N LEU A 30 18.35 -9.03 -16.16
CA LEU A 30 17.22 -8.50 -15.39
C LEU A 30 16.31 -7.60 -16.24
N PHE A 31 16.87 -6.62 -16.93
CA PHE A 31 16.08 -5.60 -17.63
C PHE A 31 15.58 -6.04 -19.01
N PHE A 32 16.32 -6.92 -19.71
CA PHE A 32 16.00 -7.27 -21.10
C PHE A 32 15.54 -8.70 -21.31
N LYS A 33 15.81 -9.61 -20.34
CA LYS A 33 15.50 -11.03 -20.51
C LYS A 33 14.52 -11.59 -19.45
N SER A 34 14.18 -10.82 -18.39
CA SER A 34 13.28 -11.27 -17.32
C SER A 34 11.92 -10.58 -17.41
N PRO A 35 10.93 -11.17 -18.09
CA PRO A 35 9.57 -10.62 -18.12
C PRO A 35 8.93 -10.59 -16.74
N GLU A 36 9.31 -11.48 -15.83
CA GLU A 36 8.85 -11.57 -14.44
C GLU A 36 9.23 -10.31 -13.64
N PHE A 37 10.41 -9.74 -13.89
CA PHE A 37 10.84 -8.48 -13.29
C PHE A 37 9.88 -7.34 -13.66
N TRP A 38 9.54 -7.22 -14.94
CA TRP A 38 8.63 -6.17 -15.41
C TRP A 38 7.19 -6.40 -14.95
N GLN A 39 6.79 -7.65 -14.76
CA GLN A 39 5.51 -7.97 -14.15
C GLN A 39 5.48 -7.52 -12.68
N ALA A 40 6.52 -7.85 -11.90
CA ALA A 40 6.66 -7.39 -10.52
C ALA A 40 6.67 -5.85 -10.45
N PHE A 41 7.40 -5.17 -11.35
CA PHE A 41 7.40 -3.71 -11.44
C PHE A 41 6.00 -3.13 -11.64
N ARG A 42 5.24 -3.65 -12.62
CA ARG A 42 3.85 -3.20 -12.88
C ARG A 42 2.95 -3.42 -11.67
N ASN A 43 3.11 -4.55 -11.00
CA ASN A 43 2.32 -4.84 -9.81
C ASN A 43 2.64 -3.85 -8.67
N ASN A 44 3.92 -3.59 -8.37
CA ASN A 44 4.30 -2.57 -7.40
C ASN A 44 3.81 -1.17 -7.80
N LEU A 45 3.87 -0.83 -9.10
CA LEU A 45 3.32 0.44 -9.61
C LEU A 45 1.80 0.52 -9.41
N THR A 46 1.07 -0.59 -9.54
CA THR A 46 -0.37 -0.64 -9.26
C THR A 46 -0.64 -0.28 -7.80
N TYR A 47 0.10 -0.85 -6.84
CA TYR A 47 -0.02 -0.48 -5.42
C TYR A 47 0.30 1.00 -5.20
N LEU A 48 1.39 1.49 -5.79
CA LEU A 48 1.79 2.89 -5.69
C LEU A 48 0.69 3.85 -6.19
N LEU A 49 0.13 3.57 -7.36
CA LEU A 49 -0.93 4.40 -7.95
C LEU A 49 -2.21 4.38 -7.11
N ILE A 50 -2.63 3.20 -6.65
CA ILE A 50 -3.85 3.07 -5.85
C ILE A 50 -3.70 3.79 -4.51
N HIS A 51 -2.61 3.59 -3.78
CA HIS A 51 -2.34 4.31 -2.52
C HIS A 51 -2.17 5.81 -2.75
N GLY A 52 -1.49 6.21 -3.83
CA GLY A 52 -1.34 7.61 -4.21
C GLY A 52 -2.68 8.32 -4.49
N ILE A 53 -3.61 7.63 -5.17
CA ILE A 53 -4.97 8.12 -5.42
C ILE A 53 -5.79 8.17 -4.13
N MET A 54 -5.58 7.24 -3.20
CA MET A 54 -6.28 7.23 -1.91
C MET A 54 -5.80 8.30 -0.94
N MET A 55 -4.56 8.76 -1.04
CA MET A 55 -3.98 9.76 -0.15
C MET A 55 -4.80 11.08 -0.03
N PRO A 56 -5.30 11.70 -1.11
CA PRO A 56 -6.23 12.82 -1.01
C PRO A 56 -7.53 12.47 -0.27
N VAL A 57 -8.06 11.25 -0.44
CA VAL A 57 -9.27 10.79 0.26
C VAL A 57 -8.98 10.68 1.76
N GLU A 58 -7.85 10.09 2.14
CA GLU A 58 -7.39 9.97 3.52
C GLU A 58 -7.20 11.35 4.18
N LEU A 59 -6.67 12.33 3.44
CA LEU A 59 -6.55 13.70 3.90
C LEU A 59 -7.91 14.34 4.16
N VAL A 60 -8.87 14.17 3.24
CA VAL A 60 -10.24 14.68 3.43
C VAL A 60 -10.89 14.05 4.66
N LEU A 61 -10.75 12.73 4.82
CA LEU A 61 -11.23 12.03 6.01
C LEU A 61 -10.55 12.55 7.29
N ALA A 62 -9.24 12.81 7.25
CA ALA A 62 -8.51 13.40 8.37
C ALA A 62 -9.03 14.79 8.74
N VAL A 63 -9.32 15.65 7.76
CA VAL A 63 -9.92 16.97 7.98
C VAL A 63 -11.30 16.83 8.65
N MET A 64 -12.14 15.93 8.17
CA MET A 64 -13.48 15.68 8.75
C MET A 64 -13.38 15.15 10.19
N LEU A 65 -12.47 14.23 10.46
CA LEU A 65 -12.26 13.60 11.78
C LEU A 65 -11.47 14.50 12.76
N SER A 66 -10.84 15.56 12.29
CA SER A 66 -10.15 16.54 13.14
C SER A 66 -11.12 17.37 13.96
N SER A 67 -12.39 17.48 13.54
CA SER A 67 -13.43 18.15 14.32
C SER A 67 -13.77 17.34 15.59
N ARG A 68 -14.04 18.06 16.69
CA ARG A 68 -14.47 17.45 17.95
C ARG A 68 -15.97 17.13 17.88
N PHE A 69 -16.31 15.84 17.88
CA PHE A 69 -17.68 15.36 18.01
C PHE A 69 -17.74 14.26 19.08
N LYS A 70 -18.93 14.02 19.63
CA LYS A 70 -19.15 12.94 20.63
C LYS A 70 -18.78 11.61 20.01
N GLY A 71 -17.87 10.83 20.66
CA GLY A 71 -17.38 9.56 20.15
C GLY A 71 -16.20 9.61 19.16
N SER A 72 -15.65 10.80 18.87
CA SER A 72 -14.51 10.94 17.93
C SER A 72 -13.31 10.05 18.30
N GLY A 73 -13.01 9.88 19.60
CA GLY A 73 -11.93 8.99 20.04
C GLY A 73 -12.19 7.52 19.70
N PHE A 74 -13.42 7.06 19.84
CA PHE A 74 -13.80 5.68 19.50
C PHE A 74 -13.72 5.44 17.99
N VAL A 75 -14.20 6.38 17.17
CA VAL A 75 -14.11 6.29 15.70
C VAL A 75 -12.64 6.25 15.25
N LYS A 76 -11.79 7.10 15.83
CA LYS A 76 -10.34 7.11 15.54
C LYS A 76 -9.67 5.79 15.91
N ALA A 77 -10.04 5.22 17.07
CA ALA A 77 -9.50 3.93 17.51
C ALA A 77 -9.91 2.79 16.55
N ILE A 78 -11.18 2.74 16.10
CA ILE A 78 -11.66 1.74 15.13
C ILE A 78 -10.94 1.88 13.80
N ILE A 79 -10.77 3.10 13.28
CA ILE A 79 -10.10 3.34 12.00
C ILE A 79 -8.61 2.96 12.07
N PHE A 80 -7.97 3.16 13.22
CA PHE A 80 -6.55 2.83 13.44
C PHE A 80 -6.33 1.33 13.74
N LEU A 81 -7.35 0.61 14.22
CA LEU A 81 -7.26 -0.78 14.64
C LEU A 81 -6.64 -1.72 13.58
N PRO A 82 -7.02 -1.64 12.27
CA PRO A 82 -6.46 -2.51 11.25
C PRO A 82 -4.94 -2.42 11.13
N PHE A 83 -4.37 -1.25 11.35
CA PHE A 83 -2.93 -1.03 11.28
C PHE A 83 -2.16 -1.77 12.40
N ILE A 84 -2.75 -1.86 13.60
CA ILE A 84 -2.12 -2.51 14.76
C ILE A 84 -2.16 -4.04 14.65
N ILE A 85 -3.15 -4.59 13.93
CA ILE A 85 -3.30 -6.04 13.79
C ILE A 85 -2.14 -6.60 12.95
N ASN A 86 -1.63 -7.76 13.37
CA ASN A 86 -0.56 -8.43 12.64
C ASN A 86 -0.97 -8.70 11.18
N GLY A 87 -0.10 -8.32 10.23
CA GLY A 87 -0.37 -8.43 8.79
C GLY A 87 -0.61 -9.85 8.30
N VAL A 88 0.05 -10.83 8.92
CA VAL A 88 -0.17 -12.25 8.60
C VAL A 88 -1.60 -12.66 8.94
N GLY A 89 -2.09 -12.29 10.14
CA GLY A 89 -3.45 -12.58 10.56
C GLY A 89 -4.50 -11.91 9.67
N ILE A 90 -4.28 -10.65 9.29
CA ILE A 90 -5.14 -9.92 8.33
C ILE A 90 -5.17 -10.67 6.99
N SER A 91 -4.01 -11.00 6.44
CA SER A 91 -3.92 -11.63 5.13
C SER A 91 -4.63 -12.99 5.09
N TYR A 92 -4.48 -13.82 6.12
CA TYR A 92 -5.23 -15.07 6.23
C TYR A 92 -6.73 -14.82 6.33
N SER A 93 -7.17 -13.88 7.17
CA SER A 93 -8.60 -13.56 7.32
C SER A 93 -9.22 -13.11 5.99
N PHE A 94 -8.53 -12.26 5.24
CA PHE A 94 -9.00 -11.81 3.93
C PHE A 94 -8.89 -12.89 2.84
N SER A 95 -7.95 -13.83 2.94
CA SER A 95 -7.92 -15.01 2.06
C SER A 95 -9.21 -15.82 2.18
N TYR A 96 -9.69 -16.07 3.41
CA TYR A 96 -10.99 -16.72 3.62
C TYR A 96 -12.16 -15.83 3.20
N PHE A 97 -12.11 -14.54 3.47
CA PHE A 97 -13.16 -13.61 3.11
C PHE A 97 -13.40 -13.54 1.59
N PHE A 98 -12.32 -13.57 0.79
CA PHE A 98 -12.36 -13.57 -0.67
C PHE A 98 -12.33 -14.97 -1.30
N SER A 99 -12.46 -16.04 -0.51
CA SER A 99 -12.54 -17.41 -1.01
C SER A 99 -13.68 -17.55 -2.02
N PRO A 100 -13.50 -18.28 -3.15
CA PRO A 100 -14.57 -18.55 -4.10
C PRO A 100 -15.63 -19.48 -3.52
N VAL A 101 -15.23 -20.36 -2.60
CA VAL A 101 -16.13 -21.31 -1.92
C VAL A 101 -16.40 -20.81 -0.50
N GLU A 102 -17.65 -20.52 -0.21
CA GLU A 102 -18.10 -20.04 1.12
C GLU A 102 -17.45 -18.75 1.62
N GLY A 103 -16.80 -17.97 0.73
CA GLY A 103 -16.18 -16.70 1.11
C GLY A 103 -17.22 -15.66 1.56
N GLY A 104 -16.90 -14.96 2.67
CA GLY A 104 -17.79 -13.95 3.25
C GLY A 104 -18.21 -12.87 2.27
N PHE A 105 -17.31 -12.47 1.36
CA PHE A 105 -17.62 -11.43 0.38
C PHE A 105 -18.64 -11.89 -0.66
N ASN A 106 -18.50 -13.10 -1.21
CA ASN A 106 -19.48 -13.67 -2.13
C ASN A 106 -20.83 -13.92 -1.44
N TYR A 107 -20.82 -14.34 -0.18
CA TYR A 107 -22.04 -14.47 0.62
C TYR A 107 -22.78 -13.13 0.77
N ILE A 108 -22.07 -12.05 1.06
CA ILE A 108 -22.66 -10.70 1.15
C ILE A 108 -23.26 -10.29 -0.20
N LEU A 109 -22.55 -10.48 -1.32
CA LEU A 109 -23.06 -10.17 -2.66
C LEU A 109 -24.35 -10.95 -2.97
N THR A 110 -24.39 -12.23 -2.67
CA THR A 110 -25.60 -13.06 -2.82
C THR A 110 -26.77 -12.52 -2.00
N ARG A 111 -26.52 -12.15 -0.72
CA ARG A 111 -27.56 -11.59 0.14
C ARG A 111 -28.10 -10.25 -0.33
N LEU A 112 -27.28 -9.48 -1.04
CA LEU A 112 -27.68 -8.19 -1.64
C LEU A 112 -28.32 -8.34 -3.03
N GLY A 113 -28.46 -9.56 -3.57
CA GLY A 113 -28.97 -9.79 -4.92
C GLY A 113 -27.99 -9.39 -6.02
N MET A 114 -26.69 -9.30 -5.71
CA MET A 114 -25.61 -8.87 -6.61
C MET A 114 -24.79 -10.06 -7.11
N GLU A 115 -25.42 -11.18 -7.38
CA GLU A 115 -24.76 -12.44 -7.77
C GLU A 115 -23.94 -12.31 -9.05
N GLY A 116 -24.34 -11.41 -9.98
CA GLY A 116 -23.60 -11.11 -11.18
C GLY A 116 -22.21 -10.48 -10.97
N LEU A 117 -21.88 -10.05 -9.74
CA LEU A 117 -20.57 -9.50 -9.37
C LEU A 117 -19.68 -10.54 -8.67
N ILE A 118 -20.14 -11.77 -8.51
CA ILE A 118 -19.35 -12.85 -7.89
C ILE A 118 -18.20 -13.22 -8.83
N HIS A 119 -16.98 -13.20 -8.30
CA HIS A 119 -15.75 -13.53 -9.02
C HIS A 119 -14.85 -14.45 -8.20
N ASN A 120 -13.89 -15.05 -8.88
CA ASN A 120 -12.75 -15.72 -8.24
C ASN A 120 -11.67 -14.66 -7.88
N TRP A 121 -11.95 -13.86 -6.86
CA TRP A 121 -11.24 -12.64 -6.48
C TRP A 121 -9.72 -12.77 -6.44
N LEU A 122 -9.21 -13.89 -5.92
CA LEU A 122 -7.78 -14.14 -5.75
C LEU A 122 -7.17 -14.97 -6.88
N SER A 123 -8.00 -15.55 -7.77
CA SER A 123 -7.56 -16.43 -8.86
C SER A 123 -7.72 -15.81 -10.24
N ASP A 124 -8.29 -14.61 -10.37
CA ASP A 124 -8.37 -13.88 -11.63
C ASP A 124 -7.17 -12.93 -11.77
N PRO A 125 -6.26 -13.15 -12.76
CA PRO A 125 -5.09 -12.31 -12.97
C PRO A 125 -5.40 -10.83 -13.23
N LYS A 126 -6.62 -10.52 -13.71
CA LYS A 126 -7.01 -9.14 -14.05
C LYS A 126 -7.38 -8.31 -12.84
N ILE A 127 -7.88 -8.94 -11.77
CA ILE A 127 -8.42 -8.23 -10.60
C ILE A 127 -7.65 -8.48 -9.31
N VAL A 128 -6.83 -9.53 -9.25
CA VAL A 128 -6.14 -9.95 -8.02
C VAL A 128 -5.37 -8.79 -7.36
N ASN A 129 -4.62 -7.99 -8.13
CA ASN A 129 -3.86 -6.87 -7.56
C ASN A 129 -4.76 -5.78 -6.97
N TYR A 130 -5.93 -5.53 -7.55
CA TYR A 130 -6.89 -4.56 -7.02
C TYR A 130 -7.51 -5.06 -5.72
N VAL A 131 -7.79 -6.37 -5.63
CA VAL A 131 -8.30 -7.01 -4.41
C VAL A 131 -7.24 -6.92 -3.31
N LEU A 132 -6.00 -7.30 -3.58
CA LEU A 132 -4.90 -7.21 -2.62
C LEU A 132 -4.62 -5.77 -2.20
N ALA A 133 -4.65 -4.81 -3.14
CA ALA A 133 -4.50 -3.39 -2.85
C ALA A 133 -5.64 -2.86 -1.96
N SER A 134 -6.89 -3.34 -2.13
CA SER A 134 -8.00 -2.95 -1.27
C SER A 134 -7.79 -3.37 0.19
N VAL A 135 -7.24 -4.57 0.40
CA VAL A 135 -6.85 -5.05 1.75
C VAL A 135 -5.74 -4.20 2.33
N SER A 136 -4.75 -3.84 1.51
CA SER A 136 -3.64 -2.97 1.90
C SER A 136 -4.14 -1.58 2.29
N ILE A 137 -5.02 -0.95 1.49
CA ILE A 137 -5.63 0.34 1.83
C ILE A 137 -6.38 0.24 3.16
N TRP A 138 -7.24 -0.76 3.31
CA TRP A 138 -8.01 -0.95 4.55
C TRP A 138 -7.09 -1.04 5.77
N ARG A 139 -5.94 -1.71 5.65
CA ARG A 139 -4.96 -1.86 6.72
C ARG A 139 -4.24 -0.55 7.06
N TYR A 140 -3.76 0.18 6.05
CA TYR A 140 -2.87 1.34 6.25
C TYR A 140 -3.59 2.68 6.32
N MET A 141 -4.81 2.79 5.75
CA MET A 141 -5.59 4.03 5.71
C MET A 141 -5.74 4.70 7.09
N GLY A 142 -5.96 3.90 8.14
CA GLY A 142 -6.13 4.43 9.49
C GLY A 142 -4.88 5.11 10.04
N PHE A 143 -3.71 4.54 9.78
CA PHE A 143 -2.42 5.13 10.12
C PHE A 143 -2.22 6.47 9.39
N HIS A 144 -2.47 6.50 8.10
CA HIS A 144 -2.37 7.69 7.27
C HIS A 144 -3.30 8.81 7.75
N ILE A 145 -4.56 8.49 8.03
CA ILE A 145 -5.54 9.45 8.56
C ILE A 145 -5.07 10.05 9.89
N VAL A 146 -4.60 9.21 10.81
CA VAL A 146 -4.12 9.68 12.13
C VAL A 146 -2.89 10.59 11.98
N LEU A 147 -1.99 10.26 11.07
CA LEU A 147 -0.81 11.08 10.81
C LEU A 147 -1.18 12.45 10.21
N PHE A 148 -2.09 12.50 9.24
CA PHE A 148 -2.64 13.75 8.72
C PHE A 148 -3.34 14.56 9.81
N MET A 149 -4.11 13.92 10.68
CA MET A 149 -4.76 14.61 11.80
C MET A 149 -3.74 15.22 12.78
N ALA A 150 -2.63 14.52 13.05
CA ALA A 150 -1.54 15.04 13.87
C ALA A 150 -0.93 16.30 13.22
N GLY A 151 -0.64 16.23 11.92
CA GLY A 151 -0.19 17.39 11.15
C GLY A 151 -1.18 18.56 11.18
N LEU A 152 -2.45 18.30 10.91
CA LEU A 152 -3.50 19.33 10.94
C LEU A 152 -3.66 19.97 12.34
N SER A 153 -3.40 19.21 13.41
CA SER A 153 -3.46 19.71 14.77
C SER A 153 -2.31 20.66 15.13
N SER A 154 -1.23 20.67 14.35
CA SER A 154 -0.10 21.59 14.54
C SER A 154 -0.34 22.99 13.96
N VAL A 155 -1.39 23.18 13.18
CA VAL A 155 -1.76 24.49 12.61
C VAL A 155 -2.25 25.40 13.74
N PRO A 156 -1.68 26.63 13.92
CA PRO A 156 -2.09 27.54 14.96
C PRO A 156 -3.57 27.92 14.85
N LYS A 157 -4.28 27.85 15.97
CA LYS A 157 -5.73 28.17 16.02
C LYS A 157 -6.00 29.61 15.63
N ASP A 158 -5.15 30.53 16.11
CA ASP A 158 -5.28 31.97 15.83
C ASP A 158 -5.26 32.26 14.32
N MET A 159 -4.43 31.53 13.57
CA MET A 159 -4.38 31.63 12.11
C MET A 159 -5.69 31.15 11.46
N MET A 160 -6.27 30.06 12.00
CA MET A 160 -7.55 29.55 11.51
C MET A 160 -8.72 30.47 11.87
N GLU A 161 -8.70 31.09 13.05
CA GLU A 161 -9.72 32.03 13.50
C GLU A 161 -9.63 33.33 12.72
N ALA A 162 -8.46 33.89 12.47
CA ALA A 162 -8.26 35.07 11.64
C ALA A 162 -8.80 34.84 10.21
N ALA A 163 -8.50 33.69 9.60
CA ALA A 163 -9.02 33.36 8.28
C ALA A 163 -10.56 33.28 8.23
N VAL A 164 -11.18 32.79 9.30
CA VAL A 164 -12.66 32.80 9.42
C VAL A 164 -13.16 34.22 9.54
N GLY A 165 -12.48 35.08 10.30
CA GLY A 165 -12.81 36.52 10.41
C GLY A 165 -12.72 37.27 9.07
N ASP A 166 -11.75 36.86 8.23
CA ASP A 166 -11.55 37.37 6.86
C ASP A 166 -12.57 36.80 5.85
N GLY A 167 -13.48 35.93 6.28
CA GLY A 167 -14.50 35.32 5.42
C GLY A 167 -14.03 34.12 4.59
N ALA A 168 -12.87 33.53 4.89
CA ALA A 168 -12.36 32.35 4.18
C ALA A 168 -13.27 31.13 4.40
N ASN A 169 -13.73 30.50 3.32
CA ASN A 169 -14.48 29.25 3.38
C ASN A 169 -13.57 28.05 3.72
N ALA A 170 -14.18 26.88 3.97
CA ALA A 170 -13.44 25.66 4.37
C ALA A 170 -12.39 25.23 3.35
N TRP A 171 -12.70 25.33 2.04
CA TRP A 171 -11.76 25.00 0.98
C TRP A 171 -10.57 25.97 0.92
N GLN A 172 -10.83 27.25 1.09
CA GLN A 172 -9.77 28.28 1.12
C GLN A 172 -8.83 28.05 2.31
N ARG A 173 -9.38 27.78 3.51
CA ARG A 173 -8.58 27.44 4.69
C ARG A 173 -7.75 26.16 4.49
N LEU A 174 -8.35 25.13 3.91
CA LEU A 174 -7.63 23.90 3.58
C LEU A 174 -6.47 24.19 2.60
N ARG A 175 -6.79 24.84 1.48
CA ARG A 175 -5.85 25.03 0.36
C ARG A 175 -4.71 25.99 0.69
N TYR A 176 -4.99 27.07 1.39
CA TYR A 176 -4.04 28.17 1.58
C TYR A 176 -3.39 28.23 2.97
N ILE A 177 -3.95 27.53 3.95
CA ILE A 177 -3.41 27.52 5.32
C ILE A 177 -2.97 26.11 5.73
N GLN A 178 -3.92 25.15 5.71
CA GLN A 178 -3.66 23.81 6.26
C GLN A 178 -2.67 23.02 5.39
N LEU A 179 -2.91 22.92 4.08
CA LEU A 179 -2.02 22.15 3.18
C LEU A 179 -0.57 22.68 3.19
N PRO A 180 -0.32 24.01 3.08
CA PRO A 180 1.05 24.52 3.21
C PRO A 180 1.68 24.23 4.58
N ALA A 181 0.90 24.34 5.65
CA ALA A 181 1.40 24.12 7.01
C ALA A 181 1.79 22.67 7.28
N ILE A 182 1.09 21.70 6.68
CA ILE A 182 1.37 20.26 6.84
C ILE A 182 2.22 19.67 5.71
N ARG A 183 2.86 20.50 4.90
CA ARG A 183 3.65 20.04 3.73
C ARG A 183 4.65 18.95 4.09
N THR A 184 5.37 19.09 5.19
CA THR A 184 6.33 18.07 5.66
C THR A 184 5.66 16.72 5.94
N VAL A 185 4.42 16.73 6.46
CA VAL A 185 3.65 15.51 6.66
C VAL A 185 3.24 14.90 5.32
N ILE A 186 2.83 15.72 4.35
CA ILE A 186 2.49 15.26 2.99
C ILE A 186 3.72 14.64 2.32
N ASP A 187 4.88 15.29 2.40
CA ASP A 187 6.13 14.78 1.82
C ASP A 187 6.55 13.46 2.47
N PHE A 188 6.41 13.34 3.80
CA PHE A 188 6.63 12.07 4.52
C PHE A 188 5.66 10.97 4.06
N MET A 189 4.38 11.28 3.90
CA MET A 189 3.37 10.33 3.43
C MET A 189 3.63 9.85 2.01
N LEU A 190 4.05 10.76 1.11
CA LEU A 190 4.47 10.38 -0.24
C LEU A 190 5.65 9.42 -0.22
N PHE A 191 6.65 9.70 0.62
CA PHE A 191 7.78 8.78 0.81
C PHE A 191 7.33 7.42 1.35
N ASP A 192 6.44 7.40 2.35
CA ASP A 192 5.91 6.17 2.96
C ASP A 192 5.13 5.33 1.95
N VAL A 193 4.27 5.95 1.15
CA VAL A 193 3.51 5.29 0.07
C VAL A 193 4.44 4.70 -0.99
N ILE A 194 5.48 5.43 -1.42
CA ILE A 194 6.46 4.93 -2.40
C ILE A 194 7.22 3.74 -1.81
N ASN A 195 7.77 3.92 -0.61
CA ASN A 195 8.56 2.88 0.05
C ASN A 195 7.72 1.62 0.36
N GLY A 196 6.52 1.78 0.92
CA GLY A 196 5.60 0.68 1.22
C GLY A 196 5.14 -0.06 -0.03
N SER A 197 4.89 0.67 -1.13
CA SER A 197 4.52 0.05 -2.40
C SER A 197 5.65 -0.77 -3.00
N LEU A 198 6.90 -0.30 -2.92
CA LEU A 198 8.08 -1.03 -3.42
C LEU A 198 8.40 -2.26 -2.57
N GLN A 199 8.16 -2.21 -1.27
CA GLN A 199 8.42 -3.28 -0.31
C GLN A 199 7.21 -4.19 -0.05
N MET A 200 6.12 -4.04 -0.79
CA MET A 200 4.90 -4.84 -0.60
C MET A 200 5.21 -6.34 -0.66
N PHE A 201 4.92 -7.04 0.43
CA PHE A 201 5.27 -8.46 0.57
C PHE A 201 4.17 -9.28 1.25
N ASP A 202 3.81 -8.98 2.51
CA ASP A 202 3.00 -9.83 3.38
C ASP A 202 1.62 -10.17 2.78
N ILE A 203 0.87 -9.18 2.31
CA ILE A 203 -0.46 -9.38 1.74
C ILE A 203 -0.42 -10.25 0.47
N PRO A 204 0.33 -9.91 -0.61
CA PRO A 204 0.36 -10.72 -1.81
C PRO A 204 1.00 -12.10 -1.59
N TYR A 205 2.01 -12.21 -0.72
CA TYR A 205 2.64 -13.49 -0.43
C TYR A 205 1.72 -14.46 0.30
N ILE A 206 1.04 -13.99 1.34
CA ILE A 206 0.20 -14.85 2.17
C ILE A 206 -1.12 -15.17 1.48
N MET A 207 -1.74 -14.19 0.79
CA MET A 207 -3.05 -14.40 0.17
C MET A 207 -2.98 -15.19 -1.13
N THR A 208 -1.89 -15.10 -1.90
CA THR A 208 -1.82 -15.66 -3.26
C THR A 208 -0.47 -16.29 -3.60
N ALA A 209 0.54 -16.18 -2.73
CA ALA A 209 1.92 -16.59 -3.02
C ALA A 209 2.44 -16.06 -4.37
N GLY A 210 2.09 -14.82 -4.74
CA GLY A 210 2.42 -14.21 -6.02
C GLY A 210 1.52 -14.65 -7.20
N GLY A 211 0.54 -15.56 -6.98
CA GLY A 211 -0.35 -16.11 -8.00
C GLY A 211 -1.53 -15.20 -8.39
N PRO A 212 -2.33 -15.64 -9.37
CA PRO A 212 -2.13 -16.79 -10.26
C PRO A 212 -1.06 -16.52 -11.33
N ASN A 213 -0.22 -17.50 -11.61
CA ASN A 213 0.84 -17.42 -12.64
C ASN A 213 1.71 -16.16 -12.54
N GLY A 214 2.13 -15.77 -11.34
CA GLY A 214 2.92 -14.55 -11.10
C GLY A 214 2.14 -13.24 -11.19
N ALA A 215 0.81 -13.25 -11.41
CA ALA A 215 0.00 -12.04 -11.63
C ALA A 215 0.05 -11.05 -10.47
N SER A 216 0.26 -11.52 -9.23
CA SER A 216 0.41 -10.68 -8.04
C SER A 216 1.84 -10.68 -7.47
N ASN A 217 2.80 -11.14 -8.25
CA ASN A 217 4.21 -11.13 -7.85
C ASN A 217 4.70 -9.69 -7.67
N THR A 218 5.38 -9.42 -6.56
CA THR A 218 5.99 -8.12 -6.24
C THR A 218 7.50 -8.22 -6.25
N PHE A 219 8.21 -7.08 -6.22
CA PHE A 219 9.68 -7.11 -6.11
C PHE A 219 10.18 -7.94 -4.94
N SER A 220 9.55 -7.83 -3.79
CA SER A 220 9.95 -8.60 -2.61
C SER A 220 9.75 -10.10 -2.80
N ILE A 221 8.63 -10.52 -3.42
CA ILE A 221 8.37 -11.93 -3.73
C ILE A 221 9.34 -12.41 -4.82
N TYR A 222 9.50 -11.64 -5.90
CA TYR A 222 10.43 -11.94 -6.98
C TYR A 222 11.87 -12.14 -6.45
N THR A 223 12.32 -11.25 -5.56
CA THR A 223 13.65 -11.36 -4.95
C THR A 223 13.79 -12.63 -4.12
N ILE A 224 12.81 -12.97 -3.30
CA ILE A 224 12.83 -14.20 -2.48
C ILE A 224 12.81 -15.44 -3.37
N ASP A 225 11.94 -15.47 -4.38
CA ASP A 225 11.85 -16.61 -5.29
C ASP A 225 13.16 -16.79 -6.06
N THR A 226 13.76 -15.72 -6.56
CA THR A 226 15.05 -15.78 -7.27
C THR A 226 16.20 -16.21 -6.33
N ALA A 227 16.18 -15.77 -5.07
CA ALA A 227 17.26 -16.09 -4.13
C ALA A 227 17.19 -17.50 -3.54
N PHE A 228 15.98 -18.09 -3.42
CA PHE A 228 15.79 -19.34 -2.66
C PHE A 228 15.10 -20.47 -3.42
N LYS A 229 14.52 -20.22 -4.59
CA LYS A 229 13.86 -21.27 -5.40
C LYS A 229 14.58 -21.58 -6.70
N TYR A 230 15.48 -20.73 -7.14
CA TYR A 230 16.29 -20.83 -8.34
C TYR A 230 17.76 -20.59 -7.98
#